data_d9dd7258f61d7028e4f9165fd0f799fb
#
_entry.id   d9dd7258f61d7028e4f9165fd0f799fb
#
_cell.length_a   1.000
_cell.length_b   1.000
_cell.length_c   1.000
_cell.angle_alpha   90.00
_cell.angle_beta   90.00
_cell.angle_gamma   90.00
#
_symmetry.space_group_name_H-M   'P 1'
#
loop_
_entity.id
_entity.type
_entity.pdbx_description
1 polymer ?
#
loop_
_entity_poly.entity_id
_entity_poly.type
_entity_poly.pdbx_seq_one_letter_code
_entity_poly.pdbx_strand_id
1 'polypeptide(L)'
;MPDKPESTTDVRDGVARVVDGRNLEPPEPFVQTMDALDAITPGQKVMLILGREPHPLYRALELNGYAWQTERKDDGSVELLIWHKAIS
;
A
#
# COMPACT_ATOMS: atom_id res chain seq x y z
N MET A 1 -13.15 -24.03 -11.18
CA MET A 1 -12.81 -23.57 -10.76
C MET A 1 -12.26 -23.19 -10.29
N PRO A 2 -11.99 -22.86 -10.06
CA PRO A 2 -11.34 -22.51 -9.50
C PRO A 2 -11.17 -21.97 -8.73
N ASP A 3 -11.18 -21.76 -8.42
CA ASP A 3 -11.05 -21.19 -7.76
C ASP A 3 -10.22 -20.83 -7.12
N LYS A 4 -9.81 -20.28 -6.72
CA LYS A 4 -9.04 -19.82 -6.03
C LYS A 4 -9.24 -19.66 -4.78
N PRO A 5 -9.40 -20.07 -4.30
CA PRO A 5 -9.84 -20.01 -3.13
C PRO A 5 -9.08 -19.63 -2.01
N GLU A 6 -8.11 -20.12 -1.78
CA GLU A 6 -7.37 -19.82 -0.69
C GLU A 6 -6.83 -18.52 -0.76
N SER A 7 -7.00 -17.90 -1.80
CA SER A 7 -6.57 -16.52 -1.92
C SER A 7 -7.20 -15.63 -0.88
N THR A 8 -8.24 -16.08 -0.24
CA THR A 8 -8.87 -15.26 0.77
C THR A 8 -7.96 -14.97 1.94
N THR A 9 -6.88 -15.72 2.09
CA THR A 9 -5.95 -15.45 3.16
C THR A 9 -4.75 -14.66 2.70
N ASP A 10 -4.69 -14.32 1.42
CA ASP A 10 -3.57 -13.57 0.88
C ASP A 10 -3.74 -12.10 1.21
N VAL A 11 -2.73 -11.49 1.87
CA VAL A 11 -2.81 -10.08 2.20
C VAL A 11 -2.86 -9.21 0.96
N ARG A 12 -2.54 -9.75 -0.19
CA ARG A 12 -2.60 -9.00 -1.44
C ARG A 12 -3.97 -9.01 -2.09
N ASP A 13 -4.92 -9.74 -1.52
CA ASP A 13 -6.28 -9.70 -2.01
C ASP A 13 -6.79 -8.28 -1.92
N GLY A 14 -7.43 -7.83 -2.99
CA GLY A 14 -7.99 -6.50 -3.01
C GLY A 14 -7.04 -5.41 -3.46
N VAL A 15 -5.82 -5.75 -3.86
CA VAL A 15 -4.89 -4.74 -4.36
C VAL A 15 -5.38 -4.27 -5.71
N ALA A 16 -5.73 -2.98 -5.78
CA ALA A 16 -6.24 -2.37 -7.00
C ALA A 16 -5.18 -1.56 -7.74
N ARG A 17 -4.16 -1.09 -7.03
CA ARG A 17 -3.11 -0.29 -7.63
C ARG A 17 -1.78 -0.68 -7.02
N VAL A 18 -0.73 -0.64 -7.85
CA VAL A 18 0.63 -0.89 -7.39
C VAL A 18 1.47 0.34 -7.76
N VAL A 19 2.16 0.90 -6.77
CA VAL A 19 3.05 2.02 -6.99
C VAL A 19 4.46 1.52 -6.69
N ASP A 20 5.32 1.49 -7.71
CA ASP A 20 6.71 1.09 -7.53
C ASP A 20 7.54 2.36 -7.39
N GLY A 21 7.87 2.71 -6.16
CA GLY A 21 8.60 3.93 -5.88
C GLY A 21 10.09 3.75 -5.70
N ARG A 22 10.64 2.58 -6.02
CA ARG A 22 12.05 2.29 -5.76
C ARG A 22 12.98 3.20 -6.56
N ASN A 23 12.55 3.61 -7.74
CA ASN A 23 13.37 4.46 -8.60
C ASN A 23 12.88 5.90 -8.66
N LEU A 24 11.93 6.26 -7.80
CA LEU A 24 11.39 7.61 -7.76
C LEU A 24 12.06 8.39 -6.65
N GLU A 25 12.19 9.70 -6.87
CA GLU A 25 12.76 10.58 -5.87
C GLU A 25 11.65 11.33 -5.15
N PRO A 26 11.84 11.63 -3.86
CA PRO A 26 10.84 12.41 -3.14
C PRO A 26 10.60 13.74 -3.83
N PRO A 27 9.37 14.22 -3.89
CA PRO A 27 8.18 13.66 -3.22
C PRO A 27 7.35 12.74 -4.10
N GLU A 28 7.89 12.26 -5.23
CA GLU A 28 7.09 11.50 -6.19
C GLU A 28 6.42 10.24 -5.60
N PRO A 29 7.13 9.41 -4.79
CA PRO A 29 6.45 8.23 -4.26
C PRO A 29 5.25 8.61 -3.40
N PHE A 30 5.38 9.70 -2.63
CA PHE A 30 4.28 10.16 -1.79
C PHE A 30 3.10 10.62 -2.65
N VAL A 31 3.39 11.44 -3.66
CA VAL A 31 2.34 11.98 -4.53
C VAL A 31 1.59 10.85 -5.22
N GLN A 32 2.32 9.90 -5.81
CA GLN A 32 1.68 8.81 -6.53
C GLN A 32 0.88 7.92 -5.60
N THR A 33 1.36 7.72 -4.38
CA THR A 33 0.64 6.91 -3.41
C THR A 33 -0.68 7.57 -3.02
N MET A 34 -0.66 8.86 -2.76
CA MET A 34 -1.88 9.55 -2.38
C MET A 34 -2.87 9.60 -3.54
N ASP A 35 -2.38 9.78 -4.77
CA ASP A 35 -3.24 9.74 -5.94
C ASP A 35 -3.90 8.38 -6.09
N ALA A 36 -3.13 7.30 -5.88
CA ALA A 36 -3.67 5.96 -5.98
C ALA A 36 -4.72 5.71 -4.90
N LEU A 37 -4.47 6.20 -3.69
CA LEU A 37 -5.42 6.03 -2.60
C LEU A 37 -6.72 6.78 -2.87
N ASP A 38 -6.64 7.91 -3.54
CA ASP A 38 -7.85 8.65 -3.91
C ASP A 38 -8.66 7.91 -4.96
N ALA A 39 -8.02 7.05 -5.73
CA ALA A 39 -8.68 6.36 -6.84
C ALA A 39 -9.32 5.04 -6.44
N ILE A 40 -8.97 4.50 -5.29
CA ILE A 40 -9.54 3.22 -4.87
C ILE A 40 -10.78 3.44 -4.04
N THR A 41 -11.59 2.38 -3.93
CA THR A 41 -12.80 2.41 -3.13
C THR A 41 -12.55 1.65 -1.82
N PRO A 42 -13.41 1.85 -0.81
CA PRO A 42 -13.28 1.08 0.42
C PRO A 42 -13.27 -0.42 0.13
N GLY A 43 -12.39 -1.13 0.79
CA GLY A 43 -12.19 -2.55 0.55
C GLY A 43 -11.07 -2.86 -0.41
N GLN A 44 -10.60 -1.87 -1.15
CA GLN A 44 -9.45 -2.03 -2.02
C GLN A 44 -8.18 -1.54 -1.35
N LYS A 45 -7.05 -1.97 -1.87
CA LYS A 45 -5.74 -1.64 -1.30
C LYS A 45 -4.79 -1.12 -2.36
N VAL A 46 -3.82 -0.35 -1.91
CA VAL A 46 -2.70 0.09 -2.74
C VAL A 46 -1.46 -0.59 -2.22
N MET A 47 -0.67 -1.16 -3.14
CA MET A 47 0.63 -1.72 -2.82
C MET A 47 1.70 -0.72 -3.20
N LEU A 48 2.47 -0.27 -2.20
CA LEU A 48 3.57 0.65 -2.44
C LEU A 48 4.89 -0.07 -2.19
N ILE A 49 5.79 -0.01 -3.16
CA ILE A 49 7.08 -0.68 -3.07
C ILE A 49 8.17 0.39 -3.00
N LEU A 50 9.00 0.33 -1.99
CA LEU A 50 10.05 1.32 -1.77
C LEU A 50 11.36 0.63 -1.47
N GLY A 51 12.46 1.39 -1.60
CA GLY A 51 13.78 0.88 -1.29
C GLY A 51 14.13 0.94 0.18
N ARG A 52 13.31 1.59 0.97
CA ARG A 52 13.52 1.67 2.42
C ARG A 52 12.21 2.07 3.08
N GLU A 53 12.20 1.94 4.39
CA GLU A 53 10.98 2.20 5.15
C GLU A 53 10.66 3.69 5.17
N PRO A 54 9.43 4.07 4.79
CA PRO A 54 9.07 5.48 4.63
C PRO A 54 8.46 6.05 5.91
N HIS A 55 9.28 6.30 6.92
CA HIS A 55 8.77 6.76 8.20
C HIS A 55 7.89 8.00 8.11
N PRO A 56 8.25 9.03 7.32
CA PRO A 56 7.36 10.19 7.24
C PRO A 56 6.01 9.88 6.64
N LEU A 57 5.94 8.88 5.75
CA LEU A 57 4.68 8.53 5.14
C LEU A 57 3.71 7.93 6.14
N TYR A 58 4.21 7.20 7.12
CA TYR A 58 3.34 6.59 8.11
C TYR A 58 2.50 7.63 8.83
N ARG A 59 3.12 8.76 9.17
CA ARG A 59 2.38 9.81 9.86
C ARG A 59 1.30 10.40 8.97
N ALA A 60 1.62 10.61 7.69
CA ALA A 60 0.65 11.14 6.76
C ALA A 60 -0.53 10.18 6.58
N LEU A 61 -0.25 8.89 6.52
CA LEU A 61 -1.32 7.90 6.38
C LEU A 61 -2.23 7.92 7.60
N GLU A 62 -1.65 7.97 8.77
CA GLU A 62 -2.43 7.98 9.98
C GLU A 62 -3.31 9.22 10.06
N LEU A 63 -2.76 10.37 9.73
CA LEU A 63 -3.49 11.63 9.81
C LEU A 63 -4.64 11.69 8.81
N ASN A 64 -4.54 10.94 7.73
CA ASN A 64 -5.56 10.96 6.69
C ASN A 64 -6.53 9.77 6.75
N GLY A 65 -6.46 8.97 7.81
CA GLY A 65 -7.44 7.93 8.00
C GLY A 65 -7.15 6.66 7.22
N TYR A 66 -5.90 6.39 6.89
CA TYR A 66 -5.52 5.16 6.23
C TYR A 66 -4.88 4.20 7.21
N ALA A 67 -5.01 2.92 6.92
CA ALA A 67 -4.30 1.86 7.64
C ALA A 67 -3.29 1.25 6.69
N TRP A 68 -2.30 0.58 7.24
CA TRP A 68 -1.26 0.00 6.41
C TRP A 68 -0.63 -1.20 7.09
N GLN A 69 0.06 -2.00 6.27
CA GLN A 69 0.83 -3.13 6.75
C GLN A 69 2.15 -3.14 5.99
N THR A 70 3.24 -3.23 6.72
CA THR A 70 4.59 -3.16 6.14
C THR A 70 5.23 -4.53 6.14
N GLU A 71 5.88 -4.87 5.03
CA GLU A 71 6.65 -6.10 4.94
C GLU A 71 8.02 -5.78 4.37
N ARG A 72 9.06 -6.18 5.10
CA ARG A 72 10.44 -6.02 4.63
C ARG A 72 10.84 -7.24 3.84
N LYS A 73 11.51 -7.01 2.71
CA LYS A 73 11.95 -8.09 1.83
C LYS A 73 13.43 -8.33 2.00
N ASP A 74 13.85 -9.51 1.57
CA ASP A 74 15.26 -9.92 1.72
C ASP A 74 16.21 -9.04 0.93
N ASP A 75 15.74 -8.44 -0.16
CA ASP A 75 16.59 -7.58 -0.99
C ASP A 75 16.68 -6.16 -0.45
N GLY A 76 16.11 -5.90 0.71
CA GLY A 76 16.15 -4.57 1.31
C GLY A 76 14.97 -3.70 0.95
N SER A 77 14.14 -4.13 0.04
CA SER A 77 12.96 -3.35 -0.32
C SER A 77 11.86 -3.53 0.74
N VAL A 78 10.89 -2.63 0.70
CA VAL A 78 9.79 -2.62 1.64
C VAL A 78 8.50 -2.53 0.84
N GLU A 79 7.53 -3.36 1.19
CA GLU A 79 6.22 -3.31 0.58
C GLU A 79 5.20 -2.88 1.62
N LEU A 80 4.41 -1.88 1.28
CA LEU A 80 3.33 -1.42 2.13
C LEU A 80 2.00 -1.71 1.45
N LEU A 81 1.11 -2.36 2.18
CA LEU A 81 -0.30 -2.43 1.77
C LEU A 81 -1.04 -1.33 2.51
N ILE A 82 -1.76 -0.51 1.78
CA ILE A 82 -2.44 0.65 2.35
C ILE A 82 -3.91 0.62 1.94
N TRP A 83 -4.79 0.90 2.89
CA TRP A 83 -6.22 0.91 2.61
C TRP A 83 -6.91 1.90 3.51
N HIS A 84 -8.17 2.21 3.19
CA HIS A 84 -8.96 3.13 4.00
C HIS A 84 -9.35 2.43 5.31
N LYS A 85 -9.12 3.12 6.41
CA LYS A 85 -9.52 2.60 7.70
C LYS A 85 -11.03 2.42 7.74
N ALA A 86 -11.45 1.32 8.35
CA ALA A 86 -12.88 1.13 8.53
C ALA A 86 -13.40 2.17 9.51
N ILE A 87 -14.58 2.68 9.22
CA ILE A 87 -15.24 3.62 10.10
C ILE A 87 -16.20 2.83 10.97
N SER A 88 -16.09 2.97 12.25
CA SER A 88 -17.00 2.24 13.13
C SER A 88 -17.77 3.15 14.02
#